data_24c1547579d4338144c4630fa2f19b18
#
_entry.id   24c1547579d4338144c4630fa2f19b18
#
_cell.length_a   1.000
_cell.length_b   1.000
_cell.length_c   1.000
_cell.angle_alpha   90.00
_cell.angle_beta   90.00
_cell.angle_gamma   90.00
#
_symmetry.space_group_name_H-M   'P 1'
#
loop_
_entity.id
_entity.type
_entity.pdbx_description
1 polymer ?
#
loop_
_entity_poly.entity_id
_entity_poly.type
_entity_poly.pdbx_seq_one_letter_code
_entity_poly.pdbx_strand_id
1 'polypeptide(L)'
;MPIRLPMGRYLLALAFGMVLGGPVVAGDYASAISAYRRAHGLPAVRLDGRLGAVALVQARAMASTGTVSHFAGGSFAARVARLRKSRAAENIGAGYLSFAEMLRQWEQSSGHRANLLMPGARRVGVASADNPKSPYRKFWAMVISD
;
A
#
# COMPACT_ATOMS: atom_id res chain seq x y z
N MET A 1 3.19 -70.00 5.46
CA MET A 1 3.10 -69.27 4.20
C MET A 1 2.61 -67.84 4.54
N PRO A 2 3.47 -66.83 4.57
CA PRO A 2 3.03 -65.47 4.92
C PRO A 2 2.56 -64.71 3.68
N ILE A 3 1.38 -64.09 3.80
CA ILE A 3 0.74 -63.25 2.78
C ILE A 3 1.41 -61.87 2.82
N ARG A 4 2.01 -61.44 1.69
CA ARG A 4 2.54 -60.10 1.51
C ARG A 4 1.41 -59.17 1.03
N LEU A 5 1.14 -58.12 1.81
CA LEU A 5 0.29 -57.00 1.41
C LEU A 5 1.08 -56.02 0.52
N PRO A 6 0.51 -55.45 -0.56
CA PRO A 6 1.19 -54.48 -1.38
C PRO A 6 1.19 -53.12 -0.70
N MET A 7 2.39 -52.51 -0.61
CA MET A 7 2.57 -51.11 -0.20
C MET A 7 2.00 -50.19 -1.27
N GLY A 8 0.83 -49.62 -0.98
CA GLY A 8 0.26 -48.54 -1.77
C GLY A 8 1.10 -47.25 -1.63
N ARG A 9 1.70 -46.81 -2.74
CA ARG A 9 2.38 -45.51 -2.84
C ARG A 9 1.30 -44.44 -2.92
N TYR A 10 1.06 -43.73 -1.81
CA TYR A 10 0.27 -42.50 -1.83
C TYR A 10 1.08 -41.39 -2.43
N LEU A 11 0.82 -41.00 -3.68
CA LEU A 11 1.26 -39.77 -4.29
C LEU A 11 0.48 -38.63 -3.66
N LEU A 12 1.16 -37.88 -2.80
CA LEU A 12 0.64 -36.63 -2.27
C LEU A 12 0.74 -35.58 -3.39
N ALA A 13 -0.37 -35.31 -4.07
CA ALA A 13 -0.49 -34.22 -5.02
C ALA A 13 -0.52 -32.90 -4.24
N LEU A 14 0.60 -32.20 -4.19
CA LEU A 14 0.66 -30.79 -3.76
C LEU A 14 -0.05 -29.95 -4.82
N ALA A 15 -1.30 -29.60 -4.58
CA ALA A 15 -2.01 -28.60 -5.36
C ALA A 15 -1.37 -27.23 -5.06
N PHE A 16 -0.51 -26.76 -5.95
CA PHE A 16 0.02 -25.42 -5.97
C PHE A 16 -1.11 -24.48 -6.43
N GLY A 17 -1.87 -23.95 -5.48
CA GLY A 17 -2.91 -22.96 -5.76
C GLY A 17 -2.29 -21.69 -6.32
N MET A 18 -2.40 -21.49 -7.62
CA MET A 18 -2.05 -20.25 -8.30
C MET A 18 -3.08 -19.20 -7.88
N VAL A 19 -2.73 -18.35 -6.91
CA VAL A 19 -3.52 -17.16 -6.58
C VAL A 19 -3.39 -16.20 -7.75
N LEU A 20 -4.38 -16.20 -8.64
CA LEU A 20 -4.54 -15.18 -9.66
C LEU A 20 -4.83 -13.87 -8.93
N GLY A 21 -3.82 -13.02 -8.80
CA GLY A 21 -3.98 -11.67 -8.29
C GLY A 21 -4.88 -10.87 -9.23
N GLY A 22 -6.16 -10.75 -8.88
CA GLY A 22 -7.06 -9.82 -9.55
C GLY A 22 -6.61 -8.36 -9.36
N PRO A 23 -7.14 -7.40 -10.12
CA PRO A 23 -6.81 -5.99 -9.95
C PRO A 23 -7.14 -5.55 -8.53
N VAL A 24 -6.16 -4.94 -7.84
CA VAL A 24 -6.35 -4.41 -6.48
C VAL A 24 -7.35 -3.26 -6.57
N VAL A 25 -8.54 -3.44 -5.99
CA VAL A 25 -9.54 -2.39 -5.89
C VAL A 25 -9.20 -1.44 -4.73
N ALA A 26 -9.63 -0.18 -4.83
CA ALA A 26 -9.29 0.85 -3.84
C ALA A 26 -9.63 0.46 -2.38
N GLY A 27 -10.66 -0.36 -2.17
CA GLY A 27 -11.03 -0.91 -0.86
C GLY A 27 -9.95 -1.78 -0.22
N ASP A 28 -9.09 -2.41 -1.01
CA ASP A 28 -8.04 -3.30 -0.53
C ASP A 28 -6.90 -2.54 0.15
N TYR A 29 -6.64 -1.28 -0.27
CA TYR A 29 -5.61 -0.44 0.35
C TYR A 29 -5.94 -0.13 1.82
N ALA A 30 -7.16 0.31 2.09
CA ALA A 30 -7.60 0.61 3.45
C ALA A 30 -7.64 -0.65 4.31
N SER A 31 -8.05 -1.78 3.74
CA SER A 31 -8.08 -3.09 4.43
C SER A 31 -6.68 -3.56 4.82
N ALA A 32 -5.70 -3.47 3.93
CA ALA A 32 -4.32 -3.87 4.20
C ALA A 32 -3.68 -2.97 5.28
N ILE A 33 -3.83 -1.64 5.17
CA ILE A 33 -3.34 -0.70 6.18
C ILE A 33 -4.04 -0.92 7.52
N SER A 34 -5.33 -1.19 7.51
CA SER A 34 -6.10 -1.48 8.73
C SER A 34 -5.65 -2.77 9.40
N ALA A 35 -5.31 -3.80 8.64
CA ALA A 35 -4.76 -5.04 9.18
C ALA A 35 -3.44 -4.79 9.91
N TYR A 36 -2.52 -4.03 9.29
CA TYR A 36 -1.26 -3.63 9.89
C TYR A 36 -1.48 -2.82 11.18
N ARG A 37 -2.37 -1.81 11.16
CA ARG A 37 -2.70 -1.00 12.34
C ARG A 37 -3.28 -1.83 13.47
N ARG A 38 -4.22 -2.73 13.18
CA ARG A 38 -4.82 -3.63 14.21
C ARG A 38 -3.77 -4.54 14.84
N ALA A 39 -2.83 -5.05 14.07
CA ALA A 39 -1.70 -5.84 14.60
C ALA A 39 -0.82 -5.06 15.59
N HIS A 40 -0.89 -3.72 15.54
CA HIS A 40 -0.20 -2.81 16.47
C HIS A 40 -1.16 -2.17 17.51
N GLY A 41 -2.36 -2.72 17.70
CA GLY A 41 -3.31 -2.24 18.70
C GLY A 41 -4.01 -0.93 18.34
N LEU A 42 -3.98 -0.51 17.07
CA LEU A 42 -4.60 0.73 16.62
C LEU A 42 -5.90 0.48 15.84
N PRO A 43 -6.86 1.42 15.88
CA PRO A 43 -8.10 1.32 15.11
C PRO A 43 -7.86 1.26 13.61
N ALA A 44 -8.76 0.60 12.90
CA ALA A 44 -8.82 0.60 11.45
C ALA A 44 -9.02 2.01 10.88
N VAL A 45 -8.57 2.20 9.65
CA VAL A 45 -8.85 3.39 8.84
C VAL A 45 -9.86 3.07 7.74
N ARG A 46 -10.56 4.09 7.26
CA ARG A 46 -11.50 3.98 6.13
C ARG A 46 -10.96 4.73 4.92
N LEU A 47 -11.30 4.23 3.75
CA LEU A 47 -10.96 4.91 2.50
C LEU A 47 -11.63 6.29 2.45
N ASP A 48 -10.86 7.29 2.02
CA ASP A 48 -11.35 8.65 1.77
C ASP A 48 -10.93 9.09 0.37
N GLY A 49 -11.93 9.33 -0.51
CA GLY A 49 -11.69 9.69 -1.91
C GLY A 49 -10.98 11.03 -2.08
N ARG A 50 -11.14 11.96 -1.13
CA ARG A 50 -10.45 13.26 -1.17
C ARG A 50 -8.97 13.10 -0.83
N LEU A 51 -8.64 12.26 0.15
CA LEU A 51 -7.24 11.89 0.43
C LEU A 51 -6.63 11.11 -0.75
N GLY A 52 -7.41 10.23 -1.38
CA GLY A 52 -7.00 9.53 -2.60
C GLY A 52 -6.68 10.48 -3.75
N ALA A 53 -7.48 11.54 -3.93
CA ALA A 53 -7.21 12.56 -4.94
C ALA A 53 -5.92 13.35 -4.65
N VAL A 54 -5.65 13.70 -3.40
CA VAL A 54 -4.38 14.33 -2.99
C VAL A 54 -3.20 13.42 -3.25
N ALA A 55 -3.31 12.13 -2.90
CA ALA A 55 -2.29 11.13 -3.17
C ALA A 55 -2.04 10.98 -4.69
N LEU A 56 -3.11 11.00 -5.50
CA LEU A 56 -2.99 10.88 -6.96
C LEU A 56 -2.24 12.05 -7.59
N VAL A 57 -2.50 13.28 -7.15
CA VAL A 57 -1.74 14.47 -7.59
C VAL A 57 -0.25 14.25 -7.35
N GLN A 58 0.12 13.78 -6.19
CA GLN A 58 1.51 13.52 -5.81
C GLN A 58 2.13 12.39 -6.63
N ALA A 59 1.43 11.26 -6.75
CA ALA A 59 1.92 10.11 -7.52
C ALA A 59 2.15 10.47 -9.00
N ARG A 60 1.22 11.22 -9.62
CA ARG A 60 1.35 11.70 -11.01
C ARG A 60 2.50 12.67 -11.18
N ALA A 61 2.69 13.59 -10.24
CA ALA A 61 3.79 14.55 -10.30
C ALA A 61 5.16 13.86 -10.20
N MET A 62 5.31 12.88 -9.30
CA MET A 62 6.51 12.06 -9.22
C MET A 62 6.73 11.23 -10.50
N ALA A 63 5.68 10.62 -11.03
CA ALA A 63 5.76 9.85 -12.27
C ALA A 63 6.18 10.72 -13.45
N SER A 64 5.65 11.95 -13.58
CA SER A 64 5.97 12.86 -14.68
C SER A 64 7.43 13.30 -14.68
N THR A 65 8.04 13.47 -13.51
CA THR A 65 9.44 13.88 -13.36
C THR A 65 10.40 12.70 -13.23
N GLY A 66 9.88 11.49 -12.97
CA GLY A 66 10.70 10.31 -12.66
C GLY A 66 11.44 10.39 -11.32
N THR A 67 11.04 11.31 -10.43
CA THR A 67 11.74 11.59 -9.16
C THR A 67 10.82 11.40 -7.97
N VAL A 68 11.32 10.72 -6.93
CA VAL A 68 10.62 10.57 -5.64
C VAL A 68 10.91 11.78 -4.78
N SER A 69 9.90 12.62 -4.56
CA SER A 69 10.01 13.84 -3.75
C SER A 69 8.67 14.24 -3.19
N HIS A 70 8.60 14.59 -1.90
CA HIS A 70 7.39 15.11 -1.26
C HIS A 70 6.91 16.45 -1.85
N PHE A 71 7.75 17.12 -2.60
CA PHE A 71 7.45 18.42 -3.22
C PHE A 71 7.04 18.32 -4.70
N ALA A 72 7.06 17.14 -5.30
CA ALA A 72 6.78 16.97 -6.73
C ALA A 72 5.41 17.54 -7.14
N GLY A 73 4.38 17.36 -6.32
CA GLY A 73 3.03 17.91 -6.54
C GLY A 73 2.75 19.20 -5.76
N GLY A 74 3.78 19.97 -5.39
CA GLY A 74 3.69 21.08 -4.45
C GLY A 74 3.84 20.64 -2.99
N SER A 75 3.87 21.58 -2.04
CA SER A 75 4.02 21.22 -0.63
C SER A 75 2.85 20.36 -0.12
N PHE A 76 3.14 19.38 0.73
CA PHE A 76 2.11 18.54 1.32
C PHE A 76 1.05 19.37 2.07
N ALA A 77 1.51 20.35 2.87
CA ALA A 77 0.60 21.23 3.59
C ALA A 77 -0.39 21.96 2.67
N ALA A 78 0.07 22.47 1.52
CA ALA A 78 -0.81 23.12 0.55
C ALA A 78 -1.81 22.13 -0.07
N ARG A 79 -1.39 20.90 -0.35
CA ARG A 79 -2.26 19.87 -0.94
C ARG A 79 -3.38 19.43 0.01
N VAL A 80 -3.13 19.36 1.32
CA VAL A 80 -4.14 18.93 2.32
C VAL A 80 -4.93 20.08 2.95
N ALA A 81 -4.51 21.34 2.77
CA ALA A 81 -5.10 22.52 3.44
C ALA A 81 -6.63 22.59 3.30
N ARG A 82 -7.15 22.27 2.09
CA ARG A 82 -8.59 22.32 1.81
C ARG A 82 -9.39 21.23 2.50
N LEU A 83 -8.74 20.19 3.01
CA LEU A 83 -9.40 19.05 3.65
C LEU A 83 -9.74 19.34 5.12
N ARG A 84 -9.22 20.42 5.68
CA ARG A 84 -9.46 20.86 7.08
C ARG A 84 -9.19 19.74 8.09
N LYS A 85 -8.08 19.01 7.89
CA LYS A 85 -7.62 17.96 8.81
C LYS A 85 -6.76 18.57 9.91
N SER A 86 -6.94 18.11 11.15
CA SER A 86 -6.09 18.55 12.25
C SER A 86 -4.73 17.86 12.20
N ARG A 87 -4.69 16.63 11.68
CA ARG A 87 -3.47 15.83 11.49
C ARG A 87 -3.53 15.07 10.18
N ALA A 88 -2.44 15.13 9.44
CA ALA A 88 -2.26 14.36 8.22
C ALA A 88 -0.79 14.01 8.03
N ALA A 89 -0.52 12.90 7.38
CA ALA A 89 0.83 12.47 7.02
C ALA A 89 0.84 11.83 5.63
N GLU A 90 1.99 11.84 4.98
CA GLU A 90 2.19 11.31 3.65
C GLU A 90 3.32 10.29 3.63
N ASN A 91 3.07 9.14 2.99
CA ASN A 91 4.12 8.21 2.55
C ASN A 91 4.20 8.25 1.03
N ILE A 92 5.42 8.25 0.51
CA ILE A 92 5.69 8.12 -0.92
C ILE A 92 6.70 7.01 -1.17
N GLY A 93 6.74 6.53 -2.41
CA GLY A 93 7.72 5.55 -2.83
C GLY A 93 7.61 5.22 -4.30
N ALA A 94 8.59 4.48 -4.82
CA ALA A 94 8.61 4.06 -6.22
C ALA A 94 9.38 2.75 -6.40
N GLY A 95 9.21 2.09 -7.55
CA GLY A 95 9.94 0.88 -7.91
C GLY A 95 9.25 -0.42 -7.51
N TYR A 96 8.16 -0.35 -6.76
CA TYR A 96 7.35 -1.51 -6.36
C TYR A 96 6.11 -1.59 -7.25
N LEU A 97 5.85 -2.74 -7.86
CA LEU A 97 4.79 -2.88 -8.85
C LEU A 97 3.43 -3.18 -8.22
N SER A 98 3.41 -3.72 -7.02
CA SER A 98 2.19 -3.98 -6.24
C SER A 98 2.11 -3.13 -4.98
N PHE A 99 0.88 -2.88 -4.50
CA PHE A 99 0.69 -2.19 -3.23
C PHE A 99 1.22 -3.00 -2.04
N ALA A 100 1.09 -4.32 -2.07
CA ALA A 100 1.59 -5.18 -1.00
C ALA A 100 3.11 -5.05 -0.80
N GLU A 101 3.88 -4.93 -1.90
CA GLU A 101 5.33 -4.70 -1.84
C GLU A 101 5.64 -3.29 -1.32
N MET A 102 4.91 -2.27 -1.80
CA MET A 102 5.09 -0.90 -1.35
C MET A 102 4.76 -0.75 0.14
N LEU A 103 3.69 -1.37 0.61
CA LEU A 103 3.30 -1.36 2.02
C LEU A 103 4.39 -1.99 2.90
N ARG A 104 4.91 -3.15 2.52
CA ARG A 104 6.02 -3.79 3.26
C ARG A 104 7.25 -2.88 3.35
N GLN A 105 7.58 -2.18 2.30
CA GLN A 105 8.68 -1.21 2.31
C GLN A 105 8.40 -0.07 3.32
N TRP A 106 7.18 0.46 3.34
CA TRP A 106 6.79 1.48 4.30
C TRP A 106 6.78 0.96 5.74
N GLU A 107 6.39 -0.29 5.97
CA GLU A 107 6.42 -0.93 7.28
C GLU A 107 7.86 -1.07 7.83
N GLN A 108 8.84 -1.26 6.96
CA GLN A 108 10.25 -1.42 7.33
C GLN A 108 11.00 -0.10 7.54
N SER A 109 10.48 1.00 7.03
CA SER A 109 11.07 2.34 7.18
C SER A 109 10.49 3.04 8.41
N SER A 110 11.32 3.46 9.36
CA SER A 110 10.87 4.04 10.63
C SER A 110 9.94 5.26 10.46
N GLY A 111 10.25 6.17 9.53
CA GLY A 111 9.44 7.35 9.25
C GLY A 111 8.09 7.00 8.60
N HIS A 112 8.11 6.13 7.58
CA HIS A 112 6.89 5.67 6.92
C HIS A 112 6.01 4.84 7.85
N ARG A 113 6.62 3.98 8.68
CA ARG A 113 5.91 3.21 9.70
C ARG A 113 5.22 4.11 10.72
N ALA A 114 5.88 5.16 11.19
CA ALA A 114 5.28 6.13 12.11
C ALA A 114 4.02 6.77 11.51
N ASN A 115 4.01 7.07 10.23
CA ASN A 115 2.83 7.59 9.54
C ASN A 115 1.70 6.54 9.43
N LEU A 116 2.02 5.29 9.07
CA LEU A 116 1.05 4.19 9.05
C LEU A 116 0.38 3.97 10.42
N LEU A 117 1.15 4.15 11.49
CA LEU A 117 0.73 3.98 12.87
C LEU A 117 0.32 5.30 13.55
N MET A 118 0.07 6.36 12.80
CA MET A 118 -0.32 7.65 13.35
C MET A 118 -1.50 7.51 14.31
N PRO A 119 -1.34 7.91 15.59
CA PRO A 119 -2.43 7.88 16.55
C PRO A 119 -3.57 8.80 16.12
N GLY A 120 -4.82 8.34 16.32
CA GLY A 120 -6.01 9.11 15.96
C GLY A 120 -6.37 9.11 14.48
N ALA A 121 -5.57 8.47 13.62
CA ALA A 121 -5.90 8.32 12.21
C ALA A 121 -7.18 7.51 12.01
N ARG A 122 -8.05 7.99 11.12
CA ARG A 122 -9.34 7.37 10.78
C ARG A 122 -9.57 7.21 9.29
N ARG A 123 -8.84 7.95 8.45
CA ARG A 123 -9.02 8.03 7.01
C ARG A 123 -7.71 7.82 6.28
N VAL A 124 -7.79 7.21 5.11
CA VAL A 124 -6.62 6.99 4.25
C VAL A 124 -7.01 7.09 2.78
N GLY A 125 -6.12 7.64 1.98
CA GLY A 125 -6.17 7.58 0.53
C GLY A 125 -4.84 7.10 -0.02
N VAL A 126 -4.88 6.22 -1.01
CA VAL A 126 -3.69 5.69 -1.69
C VAL A 126 -3.90 5.83 -3.19
N ALA A 127 -2.85 6.19 -3.89
CA ALA A 127 -2.83 6.23 -5.35
C ALA A 127 -1.47 5.84 -5.90
N SER A 128 -1.46 5.40 -7.15
CA SER A 128 -0.24 5.19 -7.91
C SER A 128 -0.34 5.78 -9.30
N ALA A 129 0.82 6.04 -9.91
CA ALA A 129 0.93 6.46 -11.30
C ALA A 129 2.13 5.76 -11.94
N ASP A 130 1.99 5.44 -13.23
CA ASP A 130 3.00 4.73 -13.98
C ASP A 130 3.82 5.70 -14.86
N ASN A 131 5.13 5.41 -14.96
CA ASN A 131 6.01 5.99 -15.98
C ASN A 131 6.88 4.87 -16.56
N PRO A 132 6.50 4.28 -17.69
CA PRO A 132 7.24 3.17 -18.32
C PRO A 132 8.68 3.54 -18.72
N LYS A 133 8.97 4.84 -18.87
CA LYS A 133 10.32 5.35 -19.22
C LYS A 133 11.22 5.52 -18.02
N SER A 134 10.66 5.56 -16.80
CA SER A 134 11.44 5.63 -15.57
C SER A 134 11.94 4.25 -15.15
N PRO A 135 13.16 4.12 -14.60
CA PRO A 135 13.63 2.87 -14.00
C PRO A 135 12.73 2.40 -12.84
N TYR A 136 12.05 3.31 -12.18
CA TYR A 136 11.08 2.97 -11.12
C TYR A 136 9.77 2.42 -11.65
N ARG A 137 9.33 2.77 -12.84
CA ARG A 137 8.11 2.36 -13.54
C ARG A 137 6.79 2.76 -12.84
N LYS A 138 6.69 2.61 -11.51
CA LYS A 138 5.49 2.92 -10.73
C LYS A 138 5.83 3.76 -9.51
N PHE A 139 5.02 4.79 -9.27
CA PHE A 139 5.14 5.75 -8.17
C PHE A 139 3.90 5.69 -7.30
N TRP A 140 4.09 5.71 -5.99
CA TRP A 140 3.03 5.55 -4.99
C TRP A 140 2.99 6.73 -4.04
N ALA A 141 1.79 7.11 -3.64
CA ALA A 141 1.57 8.02 -2.53
C ALA A 141 0.40 7.54 -1.68
N MET A 142 0.52 7.75 -0.39
CA MET A 142 -0.53 7.52 0.61
C MET A 142 -0.69 8.78 1.44
N VAL A 143 -1.91 9.19 1.71
CA VAL A 143 -2.24 10.23 2.69
C VAL A 143 -3.13 9.62 3.75
N ILE A 144 -2.73 9.77 5.01
CA ILE A 144 -3.48 9.29 6.19
C ILE A 144 -3.83 10.49 7.07
N SER A 145 -5.02 10.48 7.68
CA SER A 145 -5.49 11.61 8.50
C SER A 145 -6.48 11.16 9.59
N ASP A 146 -6.74 12.06 10.52
CA ASP A 146 -7.87 12.02 11.45
C ASP A 146 -9.23 12.11 10.75
#